data_7c9292c0b982a450cc4247618ec868cf
#
_entry.id   7c9292c0b982a450cc4247618ec868cf
#
_cell.length_a   1.000
_cell.length_b   1.000
_cell.length_c   1.000
_cell.angle_alpha   90.00
_cell.angle_beta   90.00
_cell.angle_gamma   90.00
#
_symmetry.space_group_name_H-M   'P 1'
#
loop_
_entity.id
_entity.type
_entity.pdbx_description
1 polymer ?
#
loop_
_entity_poly.entity_id
_entity_poly.type
_entity_poly.pdbx_seq_one_letter_code
_entity_poly.pdbx_strand_id
1 'polypeptide(L)'
;TAGRDLVREISSQMKGMNNGKCISRVLALAGAMLLIALHTAFAIPQRHEPARLVNDLAGLFSSEQTRHLEDMLVAFDDSTTNQIAVVTVADLEGYDAAEYATRIGLDWGVGSEKFDNGIVILVKPKTTSSGQVFIAVGYGLEGAIPDAYAKRIISNEMIPHFMQNDYFGGVYEACELLMKLASGEISELREYEEDDTGAYFVLALFILM
;
A
#
# COMPACT_ATOMS: atom_id res chain seq x y z
N THR A 1 25.01 -31.46 63.01
CA THR A 1 25.07 -32.46 61.90
C THR A 1 24.00 -32.15 60.81
N ALA A 2 22.76 -31.86 61.24
CA ALA A 2 21.63 -31.64 60.26
C ALA A 2 21.85 -30.56 59.22
N GLY A 3 22.53 -29.44 59.48
CA GLY A 3 22.80 -28.38 58.56
C GLY A 3 23.79 -28.74 57.43
N ARG A 4 24.71 -29.66 57.72
CA ARG A 4 25.69 -30.10 56.67
C ARG A 4 25.10 -31.13 55.73
N ASP A 5 24.14 -31.90 56.20
CA ASP A 5 23.45 -32.91 55.36
C ASP A 5 22.47 -32.22 54.38
N LEU A 6 21.78 -31.15 54.85
CA LEU A 6 20.90 -30.35 53.99
C LEU A 6 21.67 -29.62 52.85
N VAL A 7 22.83 -29.05 53.13
CA VAL A 7 23.69 -28.39 52.16
C VAL A 7 24.24 -29.39 51.15
N ARG A 8 24.57 -30.63 51.55
CA ARG A 8 24.98 -31.69 50.64
C ARG A 8 23.85 -32.15 49.73
N GLU A 9 22.63 -32.22 50.25
CA GLU A 9 21.47 -32.65 49.50
C GLU A 9 21.06 -31.59 48.45
N ILE A 10 21.06 -30.31 48.84
CA ILE A 10 20.86 -29.18 47.89
C ILE A 10 21.95 -29.15 46.84
N SER A 11 23.21 -29.37 47.23
CA SER A 11 24.34 -29.40 46.27
C SER A 11 24.25 -30.59 45.30
N SER A 12 23.73 -31.76 45.77
CA SER A 12 23.51 -32.91 44.88
C SER A 12 22.35 -32.71 43.93
N GLN A 13 21.27 -32.06 44.34
CA GLN A 13 20.13 -31.69 43.52
C GLN A 13 20.53 -30.68 42.45
N MET A 14 21.35 -29.70 42.80
CA MET A 14 21.87 -28.71 41.84
C MET A 14 22.85 -29.32 40.81
N LYS A 15 23.59 -30.37 41.21
CA LYS A 15 24.52 -31.07 40.29
C LYS A 15 23.83 -31.99 39.28
N GLY A 16 22.56 -32.38 39.57
CA GLY A 16 21.71 -33.17 38.65
C GLY A 16 20.96 -32.36 37.63
N MET A 17 20.89 -31.04 37.76
CA MET A 17 20.31 -30.17 36.75
C MET A 17 21.28 -30.06 35.58
N ASN A 18 20.99 -30.83 34.54
CA ASN A 18 21.76 -30.89 33.31
C ASN A 18 21.66 -29.56 32.56
N ASN A 19 22.48 -28.56 32.99
CA ASN A 19 22.52 -27.20 32.44
C ASN A 19 22.63 -27.18 30.94
N GLY A 20 23.24 -28.20 30.30
CA GLY A 20 23.33 -28.32 28.86
C GLY A 20 21.97 -28.49 28.19
N LYS A 21 21.05 -29.26 28.79
CA LYS A 21 19.69 -29.42 28.21
C LYS A 21 18.80 -28.21 28.43
N CYS A 22 18.99 -27.49 29.53
CA CYS A 22 18.26 -26.25 29.80
C CYS A 22 18.74 -25.11 28.86
N ILE A 23 20.04 -24.95 28.70
CA ILE A 23 20.66 -23.97 27.78
C ILE A 23 20.29 -24.30 26.35
N SER A 24 20.30 -25.56 25.93
CA SER A 24 19.89 -25.99 24.60
C SER A 24 18.41 -25.68 24.33
N ARG A 25 17.51 -25.86 25.28
CA ARG A 25 16.09 -25.52 25.16
C ARG A 25 15.85 -24.00 25.07
N VAL A 26 16.58 -23.24 25.89
CA VAL A 26 16.50 -21.75 25.83
C VAL A 26 17.04 -21.22 24.51
N LEU A 27 18.14 -21.76 24.01
CA LEU A 27 18.68 -21.40 22.68
C LEU A 27 17.75 -21.81 21.55
N ALA A 28 17.10 -22.99 21.65
CA ALA A 28 16.10 -23.42 20.65
C ALA A 28 14.85 -22.54 20.65
N LEU A 29 14.36 -22.13 21.84
CA LEU A 29 13.24 -21.19 21.95
C LEU A 29 13.59 -19.79 21.48
N ALA A 30 14.78 -19.30 21.79
CA ALA A 30 15.27 -18.00 21.29
C ALA A 30 15.47 -18.02 19.77
N GLY A 31 15.98 -19.12 19.21
CA GLY A 31 16.10 -19.32 17.76
C GLY A 31 14.73 -19.40 17.08
N ALA A 32 13.76 -20.09 17.68
CA ALA A 32 12.39 -20.15 17.16
C ALA A 32 11.69 -18.77 17.23
N MET A 33 11.86 -18.00 18.31
CA MET A 33 11.36 -16.62 18.39
C MET A 33 12.02 -15.70 17.37
N LEU A 34 13.33 -15.86 17.15
CA LEU A 34 14.04 -15.07 16.14
C LEU A 34 13.55 -15.40 14.72
N LEU A 35 13.28 -16.68 14.43
CA LEU A 35 12.72 -17.11 13.14
C LEU A 35 11.28 -16.58 12.93
N ILE A 36 10.47 -16.51 13.98
CA ILE A 36 9.11 -15.93 13.90
C ILE A 36 9.19 -14.41 13.67
N ALA A 37 10.13 -13.72 14.31
CA ALA A 37 10.32 -12.28 14.11
C ALA A 37 10.78 -11.91 12.68
N LEU A 38 11.47 -12.83 11.96
CA LEU A 38 11.85 -12.58 10.56
C LEU A 38 10.68 -12.66 9.57
N HIS A 39 9.53 -13.20 9.95
CA HIS A 39 8.37 -13.34 9.05
C HIS A 39 7.46 -12.12 9.00
N THR A 40 7.70 -11.08 9.80
CA THR A 40 6.86 -9.86 9.84
C THR A 40 7.36 -8.72 8.92
N ALA A 41 8.33 -8.99 8.03
CA ALA A 41 9.02 -7.93 7.27
C ALA A 41 8.38 -7.60 5.91
N PHE A 42 7.18 -8.12 5.56
CA PHE A 42 6.52 -7.77 4.31
C PHE A 42 5.26 -6.94 4.59
N ALA A 43 5.44 -5.64 4.66
CA ALA A 43 4.34 -4.67 4.79
C ALA A 43 3.59 -4.46 3.45
N ILE A 44 4.25 -4.74 2.31
CA ILE A 44 3.63 -4.63 1.00
C ILE A 44 2.87 -5.92 0.69
N PRO A 45 1.56 -5.86 0.32
CA PRO A 45 0.80 -7.04 -0.02
C PRO A 45 1.39 -7.73 -1.25
N GLN A 46 1.31 -9.06 -1.27
CA GLN A 46 1.73 -9.81 -2.45
C GLN A 46 0.78 -9.54 -3.61
N ARG A 47 1.34 -9.43 -4.82
CA ARG A 47 0.56 -9.31 -6.04
C ARG A 47 -0.38 -10.51 -6.18
N HIS A 48 -1.61 -10.26 -6.56
CA HIS A 48 -2.59 -11.33 -6.80
C HIS A 48 -2.12 -12.24 -7.96
N GLU A 49 -2.36 -13.55 -7.82
CA GLU A 49 -2.12 -14.50 -8.91
C GLU A 49 -3.46 -15.15 -9.35
N PRO A 50 -3.83 -15.06 -10.66
CA PRO A 50 -3.14 -14.34 -11.73
C PRO A 50 -3.09 -12.84 -11.50
N ALA A 51 -2.09 -12.16 -12.07
CA ALA A 51 -1.89 -10.73 -11.92
C ALA A 51 -3.12 -9.95 -12.36
N ARG A 52 -3.52 -8.97 -11.55
CA ARG A 52 -4.65 -8.06 -11.81
C ARG A 52 -4.19 -6.61 -11.68
N LEU A 53 -4.89 -5.74 -12.40
CA LEU A 53 -4.69 -4.30 -12.31
C LEU A 53 -5.50 -3.69 -11.17
N VAL A 54 -6.64 -4.27 -10.82
CA VAL A 54 -7.48 -3.83 -9.70
C VAL A 54 -7.38 -4.81 -8.53
N ASN A 55 -6.79 -4.34 -7.44
CA ASN A 55 -6.55 -5.10 -6.21
C ASN A 55 -7.26 -4.42 -5.03
N ASP A 56 -8.55 -4.68 -4.89
CA ASP A 56 -9.40 -4.12 -3.83
C ASP A 56 -9.26 -4.92 -2.53
N LEU A 57 -8.16 -4.72 -1.81
CA LEU A 57 -7.87 -5.41 -0.55
C LEU A 57 -8.63 -4.81 0.65
N ALA A 58 -9.12 -3.59 0.52
CA ALA A 58 -9.95 -2.95 1.53
C ALA A 58 -11.46 -3.22 1.36
N GLY A 59 -11.87 -3.84 0.24
CA GLY A 59 -13.28 -4.18 -0.03
C GLY A 59 -14.16 -2.95 -0.27
N LEU A 60 -13.64 -1.95 -1.00
CA LEU A 60 -14.34 -0.69 -1.29
C LEU A 60 -15.26 -0.79 -2.49
N PHE A 61 -15.04 -1.77 -3.36
CA PHE A 61 -15.74 -1.92 -4.63
C PHE A 61 -16.63 -3.15 -4.63
N SER A 62 -17.76 -3.08 -5.34
CA SER A 62 -18.53 -4.28 -5.66
C SER A 62 -17.77 -5.13 -6.68
N SER A 63 -18.12 -6.40 -6.78
CA SER A 63 -17.53 -7.30 -7.79
C SER A 63 -17.76 -6.83 -9.23
N GLU A 64 -18.88 -6.13 -9.49
CA GLU A 64 -19.18 -5.55 -10.79
C GLU A 64 -18.30 -4.33 -11.09
N GLN A 65 -18.13 -3.45 -10.09
CA GLN A 65 -17.24 -2.29 -10.18
C GLN A 65 -15.78 -2.72 -10.39
N THR A 66 -15.30 -3.69 -9.61
CA THR A 66 -13.95 -4.24 -9.76
C THR A 66 -13.73 -4.78 -11.17
N ARG A 67 -14.67 -5.57 -11.70
CA ARG A 67 -14.56 -6.13 -13.05
C ARG A 67 -14.59 -5.04 -14.13
N HIS A 68 -15.50 -4.07 -14.01
CA HIS A 68 -15.60 -2.96 -14.96
C HIS A 68 -14.31 -2.15 -15.05
N LEU A 69 -13.73 -1.82 -13.89
CA LEU A 69 -12.46 -1.11 -13.80
C LEU A 69 -11.31 -1.95 -14.36
N GLU A 70 -11.25 -3.25 -14.05
CA GLU A 70 -10.23 -4.17 -14.58
C GLU A 70 -10.31 -4.24 -16.10
N ASP A 71 -11.50 -4.45 -16.67
CA ASP A 71 -11.69 -4.52 -18.13
C ASP A 71 -11.24 -3.24 -18.83
N MET A 72 -11.53 -2.07 -18.24
CA MET A 72 -11.11 -0.76 -18.75
C MET A 72 -9.57 -0.61 -18.71
N LEU A 73 -8.95 -0.95 -17.61
CA LEU A 73 -7.51 -0.80 -17.43
C LEU A 73 -6.70 -1.81 -18.27
N VAL A 74 -7.21 -3.04 -18.44
CA VAL A 74 -6.61 -4.04 -19.34
C VAL A 74 -6.69 -3.56 -20.80
N ALA A 75 -7.84 -3.05 -21.23
CA ALA A 75 -7.98 -2.50 -22.59
C ALA A 75 -7.04 -1.31 -22.85
N PHE A 76 -6.81 -0.49 -21.83
CA PHE A 76 -5.84 0.61 -21.90
C PHE A 76 -4.39 0.11 -22.01
N ASP A 77 -3.99 -0.86 -21.18
CA ASP A 77 -2.67 -1.50 -21.24
C ASP A 77 -2.43 -2.13 -22.63
N ASP A 78 -3.39 -2.92 -23.12
CA ASP A 78 -3.32 -3.56 -24.44
C ASP A 78 -3.15 -2.58 -25.59
N SER A 79 -3.75 -1.38 -25.50
CA SER A 79 -3.73 -0.39 -26.57
C SER A 79 -2.53 0.56 -26.53
N THR A 80 -1.98 0.84 -25.33
CA THR A 80 -0.95 1.87 -25.14
C THR A 80 0.35 1.35 -24.58
N THR A 81 0.33 0.14 -24.02
CA THR A 81 1.40 -0.43 -23.16
C THR A 81 1.66 0.32 -21.86
N ASN A 82 0.91 1.37 -21.55
CA ASN A 82 0.94 2.04 -20.26
C ASN A 82 0.05 1.29 -19.27
N GLN A 83 0.53 1.06 -18.09
CA GLN A 83 -0.19 0.25 -17.11
C GLN A 83 -0.61 1.06 -15.90
N ILE A 84 -1.87 0.98 -15.52
CA ILE A 84 -2.41 1.60 -14.31
C ILE A 84 -2.85 0.47 -13.38
N ALA A 85 -2.32 0.45 -12.16
CA ALA A 85 -2.75 -0.45 -11.09
C ALA A 85 -3.50 0.32 -10.00
N VAL A 86 -4.67 -0.17 -9.62
CA VAL A 86 -5.47 0.35 -8.52
C VAL A 86 -5.34 -0.59 -7.34
N VAL A 87 -4.91 -0.06 -6.20
CA VAL A 87 -4.72 -0.84 -4.97
C VAL A 87 -5.40 -0.16 -3.81
N THR A 88 -6.34 -0.86 -3.19
CA THR A 88 -6.95 -0.39 -1.94
C THR A 88 -6.43 -1.23 -0.78
N VAL A 89 -6.10 -0.60 0.34
CA VAL A 89 -5.57 -1.28 1.53
C VAL A 89 -6.26 -0.77 2.80
N ALA A 90 -6.43 -1.62 3.79
CA ALA A 90 -7.01 -1.23 5.07
C ALA A 90 -6.03 -0.44 5.95
N ASP A 91 -4.73 -0.71 5.82
CA ASP A 91 -3.65 -0.07 6.56
C ASP A 91 -2.38 0.06 5.71
N LEU A 92 -1.52 1.02 6.04
CA LEU A 92 -0.23 1.23 5.38
C LEU A 92 0.94 0.67 6.20
N GLU A 93 0.66 -0.09 7.26
CA GLU A 93 1.67 -0.74 8.12
C GLU A 93 2.76 0.22 8.63
N GLY A 94 2.38 1.49 8.82
CA GLY A 94 3.28 2.54 9.30
C GLY A 94 4.10 3.24 8.21
N TYR A 95 3.92 2.88 6.95
CA TYR A 95 4.55 3.59 5.83
C TYR A 95 3.81 4.88 5.48
N ASP A 96 4.52 5.80 4.87
CA ASP A 96 3.92 6.92 4.13
C ASP A 96 3.23 6.42 2.85
N ALA A 97 2.14 7.06 2.44
CA ALA A 97 1.37 6.62 1.27
C ALA A 97 2.18 6.69 -0.03
N ALA A 98 3.06 7.67 -0.17
CA ALA A 98 3.92 7.80 -1.34
C ALA A 98 4.95 6.67 -1.40
N GLU A 99 5.60 6.37 -0.27
CA GLU A 99 6.55 5.27 -0.18
C GLU A 99 5.85 3.92 -0.45
N TYR A 100 4.66 3.72 0.14
CA TYR A 100 3.90 2.49 -0.02
C TYR A 100 3.48 2.25 -1.47
N ALA A 101 2.92 3.28 -2.15
CA ALA A 101 2.53 3.19 -3.55
C ALA A 101 3.72 2.95 -4.48
N THR A 102 4.84 3.63 -4.25
CA THR A 102 6.06 3.45 -5.03
C THR A 102 6.62 2.03 -4.88
N ARG A 103 6.64 1.50 -3.67
CA ARG A 103 7.06 0.11 -3.40
C ARG A 103 6.15 -0.90 -4.11
N ILE A 104 4.83 -0.70 -4.08
CA ILE A 104 3.90 -1.55 -4.85
C ILE A 104 4.28 -1.52 -6.33
N GLY A 105 4.51 -0.34 -6.91
CA GLY A 105 4.90 -0.22 -8.32
C GLY A 105 6.15 -1.02 -8.66
N LEU A 106 7.17 -0.92 -7.82
CA LEU A 106 8.44 -1.63 -7.99
C LEU A 106 8.32 -3.14 -7.75
N ASP A 107 7.73 -3.55 -6.61
CA ASP A 107 7.66 -4.96 -6.21
C ASP A 107 6.72 -5.78 -7.11
N TRP A 108 5.67 -5.15 -7.61
CA TRP A 108 4.72 -5.80 -8.52
C TRP A 108 5.11 -5.66 -9.99
N GLY A 109 6.09 -4.81 -10.31
CA GLY A 109 6.52 -4.53 -11.67
C GLY A 109 5.38 -3.92 -12.50
N VAL A 110 4.75 -2.85 -11.97
CA VAL A 110 3.68 -2.15 -12.67
C VAL A 110 4.28 -1.33 -13.81
N GLY A 111 3.81 -1.57 -15.03
CA GLY A 111 4.37 -1.02 -16.25
C GLY A 111 5.51 -1.87 -16.81
N SER A 112 6.26 -1.31 -17.72
CA SER A 112 7.40 -1.95 -18.38
C SER A 112 8.71 -1.47 -17.74
N GLU A 113 9.56 -2.40 -17.31
CA GLU A 113 10.92 -2.09 -16.81
C GLU A 113 11.74 -1.24 -17.80
N LYS A 114 11.47 -1.37 -19.09
CA LYS A 114 12.16 -0.62 -20.14
C LYS A 114 11.70 0.83 -20.27
N PHE A 115 10.41 1.08 -19.99
CA PHE A 115 9.78 2.37 -20.25
C PHE A 115 9.36 3.11 -18.99
N ASP A 116 9.37 2.47 -17.82
CA ASP A 116 8.90 3.02 -16.54
C ASP A 116 7.51 3.70 -16.66
N ASN A 117 6.61 3.05 -17.40
CA ASN A 117 5.31 3.59 -17.79
C ASN A 117 4.14 3.03 -16.97
N GLY A 118 4.43 2.74 -15.72
CA GLY A 118 3.44 2.29 -14.74
C GLY A 118 2.88 3.44 -13.89
N ILE A 119 1.62 3.31 -13.49
CA ILE A 119 0.96 4.20 -12.54
C ILE A 119 0.34 3.33 -11.45
N VAL A 120 0.50 3.72 -10.18
CA VAL A 120 -0.18 3.08 -9.04
C VAL A 120 -1.08 4.08 -8.35
N ILE A 121 -2.38 3.79 -8.31
CA ILE A 121 -3.36 4.52 -7.51
C ILE A 121 -3.53 3.75 -6.21
N LEU A 122 -3.06 4.32 -5.10
CA LEU A 122 -3.21 3.75 -3.77
C LEU A 122 -4.32 4.47 -3.01
N VAL A 123 -5.26 3.71 -2.45
CA VAL A 123 -6.33 4.24 -1.61
C VAL A 123 -6.37 3.48 -0.29
N LYS A 124 -6.21 4.20 0.80
CA LYS A 124 -6.53 3.74 2.15
C LYS A 124 -7.76 4.50 2.63
N PRO A 125 -8.91 3.83 2.80
CA PRO A 125 -10.12 4.51 3.24
C PRO A 125 -9.97 5.03 4.67
N LYS A 126 -10.79 6.02 5.00
CA LYS A 126 -10.94 6.47 6.38
C LYS A 126 -11.67 5.37 7.18
N THR A 127 -11.02 4.88 8.22
CA THR A 127 -11.59 3.92 9.17
C THR A 127 -11.45 4.47 10.60
N THR A 128 -10.67 3.82 11.45
CA THR A 128 -10.27 4.33 12.77
C THR A 128 -9.13 5.36 12.69
N SER A 129 -8.43 5.41 11.57
CA SER A 129 -7.37 6.37 11.25
C SER A 129 -7.74 7.19 10.01
N SER A 130 -7.00 8.27 9.73
CA SER A 130 -7.22 9.14 8.58
C SER A 130 -7.16 8.37 7.27
N GLY A 131 -8.02 8.73 6.31
CA GLY A 131 -7.92 8.26 4.92
C GLY A 131 -6.64 8.80 4.26
N GLN A 132 -6.09 8.02 3.34
CA GLN A 132 -4.92 8.43 2.56
C GLN A 132 -5.07 7.97 1.11
N VAL A 133 -4.58 8.78 0.19
CA VAL A 133 -4.58 8.49 -1.24
C VAL A 133 -3.29 9.00 -1.86
N PHE A 134 -2.73 8.24 -2.78
CA PHE A 134 -1.55 8.63 -3.52
C PHE A 134 -1.59 8.06 -4.94
N ILE A 135 -1.04 8.81 -5.90
CA ILE A 135 -0.82 8.38 -7.28
C ILE A 135 0.69 8.40 -7.50
N ALA A 136 1.29 7.23 -7.61
CA ALA A 136 2.69 7.08 -8.00
C ALA A 136 2.77 6.93 -9.51
N VAL A 137 3.57 7.77 -10.15
CA VAL A 137 3.78 7.80 -11.61
C VAL A 137 5.19 7.36 -11.92
N GLY A 138 5.34 6.41 -12.84
CA GLY A 138 6.63 5.97 -13.32
C GLY A 138 7.34 7.05 -14.13
N TYR A 139 8.67 7.04 -14.11
CA TYR A 139 9.52 8.07 -14.71
C TYR A 139 9.22 8.32 -16.20
N GLY A 140 8.86 7.26 -16.94
CA GLY A 140 8.50 7.37 -18.36
C GLY A 140 7.23 8.17 -18.64
N LEU A 141 6.38 8.38 -17.63
CA LEU A 141 5.14 9.15 -17.74
C LEU A 141 5.19 10.52 -17.04
N GLU A 142 6.28 10.89 -16.36
CA GLU A 142 6.38 12.18 -15.66
C GLU A 142 6.24 13.38 -16.61
N GLY A 143 6.64 13.23 -17.88
CA GLY A 143 6.45 14.27 -18.88
C GLY A 143 4.99 14.53 -19.26
N ALA A 144 4.14 13.50 -19.19
CA ALA A 144 2.71 13.59 -19.46
C ALA A 144 1.89 13.84 -18.17
N ILE A 145 2.34 13.28 -17.06
CA ILE A 145 1.66 13.33 -15.76
C ILE A 145 2.67 13.78 -14.70
N PRO A 146 3.01 15.07 -14.64
CA PRO A 146 3.84 15.60 -13.55
C PRO A 146 3.14 15.44 -12.19
N ASP A 147 3.90 15.46 -11.10
CA ASP A 147 3.39 15.39 -9.72
C ASP A 147 2.26 16.40 -9.44
N ALA A 148 2.36 17.60 -10.02
CA ALA A 148 1.31 18.62 -9.89
C ALA A 148 -0.03 18.12 -10.44
N TYR A 149 -0.02 17.37 -11.56
CA TYR A 149 -1.25 16.82 -12.15
C TYR A 149 -1.80 15.67 -11.31
N ALA A 150 -0.95 14.77 -10.83
CA ALA A 150 -1.36 13.72 -9.90
C ALA A 150 -2.03 14.30 -8.64
N LYS A 151 -1.45 15.35 -8.05
CA LYS A 151 -2.05 16.06 -6.90
C LYS A 151 -3.39 16.72 -7.23
N ARG A 152 -3.52 17.34 -8.40
CA ARG A 152 -4.79 17.97 -8.84
C ARG A 152 -5.88 16.92 -9.06
N ILE A 153 -5.57 15.78 -9.67
CA ILE A 153 -6.50 14.66 -9.84
C ILE A 153 -6.98 14.17 -8.47
N ILE A 154 -6.06 13.99 -7.52
CA ILE A 154 -6.45 13.61 -6.16
C ILE A 154 -7.39 14.64 -5.54
N SER A 155 -7.04 15.93 -5.59
CA SER A 155 -7.79 16.99 -4.90
C SER A 155 -9.16 17.27 -5.54
N ASN A 156 -9.24 17.23 -6.86
CA ASN A 156 -10.41 17.70 -7.59
C ASN A 156 -11.37 16.56 -7.94
N GLU A 157 -10.83 15.37 -8.22
CA GLU A 157 -11.65 14.24 -8.68
C GLU A 157 -11.84 13.18 -7.57
N MET A 158 -10.77 12.81 -6.85
CA MET A 158 -10.89 11.71 -5.89
C MET A 158 -11.48 12.15 -4.56
N ILE A 159 -10.94 13.20 -3.93
CA ILE A 159 -11.33 13.62 -2.57
C ILE A 159 -12.81 14.01 -2.47
N PRO A 160 -13.42 14.77 -3.40
CA PRO A 160 -14.84 15.11 -3.32
C PRO A 160 -15.75 13.88 -3.32
N HIS A 161 -15.44 12.85 -4.10
CA HIS A 161 -16.13 11.56 -4.09
C HIS A 161 -15.91 10.81 -2.76
N PHE A 162 -14.67 10.75 -2.27
CA PHE A 162 -14.34 10.06 -1.03
C PHE A 162 -15.02 10.67 0.20
N MET A 163 -15.24 11.97 0.20
CA MET A 163 -16.03 12.66 1.25
C MET A 163 -17.50 12.20 1.27
N GLN A 164 -18.01 11.69 0.15
CA GLN A 164 -19.34 11.12 0.01
C GLN A 164 -19.35 9.59 0.17
N ASN A 165 -18.21 8.97 0.53
CA ASN A 165 -17.97 7.53 0.56
C ASN A 165 -18.10 6.86 -0.82
N ASP A 166 -18.03 7.61 -1.91
CA ASP A 166 -17.99 7.12 -3.27
C ASP A 166 -16.54 6.87 -3.72
N TYR A 167 -15.92 5.84 -3.15
CA TYR A 167 -14.53 5.50 -3.49
C TYR A 167 -14.39 5.03 -4.94
N PHE A 168 -15.41 4.34 -5.45
CA PHE A 168 -15.37 3.86 -6.84
C PHE A 168 -15.43 5.02 -7.83
N GLY A 169 -16.36 5.96 -7.67
CA GLY A 169 -16.49 7.12 -8.56
C GLY A 169 -15.20 7.92 -8.64
N GLY A 170 -14.60 8.25 -7.48
CA GLY A 170 -13.35 9.00 -7.45
C GLY A 170 -12.16 8.27 -8.08
N VAL A 171 -12.05 6.96 -7.90
CA VAL A 171 -10.99 6.16 -8.55
C VAL A 171 -11.25 6.04 -10.06
N TYR A 172 -12.49 5.83 -10.45
CA TYR A 172 -12.86 5.72 -11.87
C TYR A 172 -12.54 6.99 -12.65
N GLU A 173 -12.94 8.17 -12.15
CA GLU A 173 -12.64 9.46 -12.75
C GLU A 173 -11.13 9.74 -12.82
N ALA A 174 -10.40 9.41 -11.76
CA ALA A 174 -8.94 9.49 -11.77
C ALA A 174 -8.31 8.62 -12.86
N CYS A 175 -8.77 7.37 -13.01
CA CYS A 175 -8.30 6.48 -14.07
C CYS A 175 -8.57 7.05 -15.46
N GLU A 176 -9.77 7.58 -15.73
CA GLU A 176 -10.10 8.18 -17.02
C GLU A 176 -9.17 9.35 -17.38
N LEU A 177 -8.89 10.23 -16.40
CA LEU A 177 -7.99 11.37 -16.64
C LEU A 177 -6.54 10.92 -16.84
N LEU A 178 -6.06 9.99 -16.02
CA LEU A 178 -4.71 9.45 -16.16
C LEU A 178 -4.52 8.74 -17.49
N MET A 179 -5.52 8.00 -17.97
CA MET A 179 -5.50 7.35 -19.28
C MET A 179 -5.39 8.38 -20.41
N LYS A 180 -6.20 9.46 -20.37
CA LYS A 180 -6.18 10.53 -21.36
C LYS A 180 -4.86 11.29 -21.37
N LEU A 181 -4.25 11.53 -20.20
CA LEU A 181 -2.93 12.15 -20.10
C LEU A 181 -1.82 11.23 -20.63
N ALA A 182 -1.82 9.97 -20.21
CA ALA A 182 -0.80 9.01 -20.60
C ALA A 182 -0.86 8.62 -22.08
N SER A 183 -2.05 8.65 -22.71
CA SER A 183 -2.21 8.45 -24.16
C SER A 183 -1.90 9.70 -24.98
N GLY A 184 -1.74 10.86 -24.34
CA GLY A 184 -1.54 12.13 -25.03
C GLY A 184 -2.81 12.71 -25.66
N GLU A 185 -4.00 12.20 -25.32
CA GLU A 185 -5.28 12.76 -25.79
C GLU A 185 -5.52 14.16 -25.22
N ILE A 186 -5.05 14.40 -24.00
CA ILE A 186 -5.03 15.73 -23.38
C ILE A 186 -3.62 16.01 -22.86
N SER A 187 -3.17 17.25 -22.98
CA SER A 187 -1.87 17.69 -22.49
C SER A 187 -1.97 18.57 -21.24
N GLU A 188 -3.18 19.05 -20.92
CA GLU A 188 -3.42 19.93 -19.78
C GLU A 188 -4.72 19.55 -19.09
N LEU A 189 -4.70 19.51 -17.76
CA LEU A 189 -5.92 19.47 -16.97
C LEU A 189 -6.58 20.84 -17.02
N ARG A 190 -7.92 20.90 -17.06
CA ARG A 190 -8.65 22.17 -16.95
C ARG A 190 -8.10 22.97 -15.77
N GLU A 191 -7.73 24.21 -16.00
CA GLU A 191 -7.49 25.17 -14.92
C GLU A 191 -8.82 25.39 -14.21
N TYR A 192 -9.00 24.69 -13.08
CA TYR A 192 -9.92 25.18 -12.08
C TYR A 192 -9.23 26.42 -11.47
N GLU A 193 -9.90 27.58 -11.49
CA GLU A 193 -9.40 28.76 -10.78
C GLU A 193 -9.01 28.29 -9.38
N GLU A 194 -7.71 28.38 -9.07
CA GLU A 194 -7.18 28.04 -7.74
C GLU A 194 -7.79 29.00 -6.73
N ASP A 195 -8.94 28.64 -6.16
CA ASP A 195 -9.23 29.03 -4.80
C ASP A 195 -8.39 28.14 -3.88
N ASP A 196 -7.10 28.50 -3.84
CA ASP A 196 -6.02 27.80 -3.14
C ASP A 196 -6.34 27.53 -1.66
N THR A 197 -7.27 28.31 -1.11
CA THR A 197 -7.75 28.19 0.27
C THR A 197 -8.69 27.00 0.45
N GLY A 198 -9.51 26.67 -0.54
CA GLY A 198 -10.51 25.60 -0.46
C GLY A 198 -9.90 24.21 -0.53
N ALA A 199 -8.96 23.98 -1.46
CA ALA A 199 -8.35 22.67 -1.67
C ALA A 199 -7.53 22.20 -0.46
N TYR A 200 -6.75 23.08 0.15
CA TYR A 200 -6.00 22.76 1.38
C TYR A 200 -6.92 22.55 2.57
N PHE A 201 -8.04 23.27 2.63
CA PHE A 201 -9.04 23.12 3.71
C PHE A 201 -9.76 21.78 3.59
N VAL A 202 -10.10 21.36 2.38
CA VAL A 202 -10.73 20.05 2.09
C VAL A 202 -9.76 18.91 2.36
N LEU A 203 -8.51 19.04 1.94
CA LEU A 203 -7.47 18.05 2.21
C LEU A 203 -7.19 17.91 3.71
N ALA A 204 -7.09 19.05 4.43
CA ALA A 204 -6.88 19.06 5.87
C ALA A 204 -8.09 18.47 6.62
N LEU A 205 -9.33 18.74 6.19
CA LEU A 205 -10.53 18.14 6.74
C LEU A 205 -10.58 16.63 6.51
N PHE A 206 -10.18 16.16 5.34
CA PHE A 206 -10.12 14.72 5.03
C PHE A 206 -9.08 13.99 5.90
N ILE A 207 -7.96 14.65 6.21
CA ILE A 207 -6.92 14.10 7.09
C ILE A 207 -7.37 14.15 8.57
N LEU A 208 -8.08 15.21 9.00
CA LEU A 208 -8.51 15.43 10.38
C LEU A 208 -9.85 14.74 10.73
N MET A 209 -10.67 14.44 9.76
CA MET A 209 -11.93 13.70 9.95
C MET A 209 -11.70 12.20 9.81
#